data_ad8692a5180c9caaa1b820086ff4e514
#
_entry.id   ad8692a5180c9caaa1b820086ff4e514
#
_cell.length_a   1.000
_cell.length_b   1.000
_cell.length_c   1.000
_cell.angle_alpha   90.00
_cell.angle_beta   90.00
_cell.angle_gamma   90.00
#
_symmetry.space_group_name_H-M   'P 1'
#
loop_
_entity.id
_entity.type
_entity.pdbx_description
1 polymer ?
#
loop_
_entity_poly.entity_id
_entity_poly.type
_entity_poly.pdbx_seq_one_letter_code
_entity_poly.pdbx_strand_id
1 'polypeptide(L)'
;MDRSTIDVYERRGLDWAARRKPVRRDDARGLAERVPEHAVRVDLGCGAGRYIADLGTPVIGLDASGVMLHQCRAEAPAALLVLGDLEALPFGTASLAGAWANMSYLHVPRVRVPMALADLHRSLTVGAPVDVQVLHGDYEGDALPDDDVGGRFFSSWRPDALCDVFVGAGFAVEACEVEDHVVRVRGERLRTLADTVGPDMTLLVVGLNPSLYAADAGVGFARPGNRFWPAALAAGLVSRPRDAVHALRHHKLGMTDLVKRATVGAAELSAAEYRHGLSRVERMVRRLAPRAVCFVGLAGWRAAVDRAAPPGEQPGGLGGRPLYVMPSTSGANARVGLEELADHLRAAVVLAGSG
;
A
#
# COMPACT_ATOMS: atom_id res chain seq x y z
N MET A 1 -6.78 -8.30 -9.04
CA MET A 1 -7.90 -8.99 -8.39
C MET A 1 -7.81 -10.48 -8.68
N ASP A 2 -8.42 -11.33 -7.87
CA ASP A 2 -8.46 -12.77 -8.17
C ASP A 2 -9.26 -13.06 -9.45
N ARG A 3 -8.69 -13.88 -10.37
CA ARG A 3 -9.28 -14.09 -11.68
C ARG A 3 -10.56 -14.92 -11.63
N SER A 4 -10.64 -15.90 -10.72
CA SER A 4 -11.85 -16.70 -10.54
C SER A 4 -13.03 -15.83 -10.11
N THR A 5 -12.78 -14.83 -9.26
CA THR A 5 -13.79 -13.85 -8.84
C THR A 5 -14.32 -13.03 -10.00
N ILE A 6 -13.44 -12.56 -10.91
CA ILE A 6 -13.87 -11.84 -12.13
C ILE A 6 -14.77 -12.75 -12.98
N ASP A 7 -14.35 -14.00 -13.21
CA ASP A 7 -15.11 -14.97 -14.01
C ASP A 7 -16.49 -15.27 -13.39
N VAL A 8 -16.60 -15.26 -12.08
CA VAL A 8 -17.90 -15.42 -11.37
C VAL A 8 -18.80 -14.20 -11.63
N TYR A 9 -18.28 -12.98 -11.52
CA TYR A 9 -19.05 -11.77 -11.80
C TYR A 9 -19.44 -11.66 -13.28
N GLU A 10 -18.59 -12.09 -14.22
CA GLU A 10 -18.95 -12.18 -15.66
C GLU A 10 -20.13 -13.10 -15.91
N ARG A 11 -20.22 -14.24 -15.21
CA ARG A 11 -21.30 -15.23 -15.40
C ARG A 11 -22.56 -14.95 -14.61
N ARG A 12 -22.44 -14.43 -13.39
CA ARG A 12 -23.51 -14.36 -12.38
C ARG A 12 -23.72 -12.96 -11.80
N GLY A 13 -23.02 -11.95 -12.31
CA GLY A 13 -23.05 -10.60 -11.78
C GLY A 13 -24.46 -9.97 -11.80
N LEU A 14 -25.26 -10.22 -12.84
CA LEU A 14 -26.61 -9.70 -12.94
C LEU A 14 -27.53 -10.27 -11.83
N ASP A 15 -27.49 -11.59 -11.60
CA ASP A 15 -28.26 -12.24 -10.53
C ASP A 15 -27.83 -11.73 -9.15
N TRP A 16 -26.53 -11.55 -8.96
CA TRP A 16 -25.99 -10.97 -7.74
C TRP A 16 -26.47 -9.52 -7.55
N ALA A 17 -26.37 -8.72 -8.59
CA ALA A 17 -26.78 -7.31 -8.56
C ALA A 17 -28.27 -7.16 -8.24
N ALA A 18 -29.15 -7.97 -8.81
CA ALA A 18 -30.59 -7.90 -8.57
C ALA A 18 -31.00 -8.12 -7.09
N ARG A 19 -30.18 -8.87 -6.33
CA ARG A 19 -30.46 -9.21 -4.92
C ARG A 19 -29.87 -8.24 -3.90
N ARG A 20 -29.01 -7.31 -4.33
CA ARG A 20 -28.29 -6.39 -3.44
C ARG A 20 -28.93 -5.00 -3.41
N LYS A 21 -28.92 -4.38 -2.24
CA LYS A 21 -29.35 -2.98 -2.04
C LYS A 21 -28.16 -2.14 -1.55
N PRO A 22 -28.05 -0.87 -1.96
CA PRO A 22 -27.05 0.02 -1.40
C PRO A 22 -27.44 0.38 0.05
N VAL A 23 -26.55 0.08 1.00
CA VAL A 23 -26.77 0.34 2.43
C VAL A 23 -25.90 1.47 2.98
N ARG A 24 -24.94 1.96 2.19
CA ARG A 24 -23.94 2.97 2.59
C ARG A 24 -24.07 4.29 1.79
N ARG A 25 -25.30 4.69 1.43
CA ARG A 25 -25.53 5.90 0.61
C ARG A 25 -25.07 7.18 1.30
N ASP A 26 -25.32 7.32 2.60
CA ASP A 26 -24.91 8.51 3.35
C ASP A 26 -23.39 8.58 3.49
N ASP A 27 -22.71 7.44 3.60
CA ASP A 27 -21.26 7.38 3.59
C ASP A 27 -20.66 7.83 2.24
N ALA A 28 -21.26 7.40 1.12
CA ALA A 28 -20.85 7.81 -0.22
C ALA A 28 -21.06 9.33 -0.44
N ARG A 29 -22.18 9.88 0.04
CA ARG A 29 -22.45 11.32 0.03
C ARG A 29 -21.45 12.09 0.88
N GLY A 30 -21.14 11.58 2.09
CA GLY A 30 -20.13 12.16 2.97
C GLY A 30 -18.74 12.21 2.35
N LEU A 31 -18.35 11.20 1.56
CA LEU A 31 -17.12 11.29 0.75
C LEU A 31 -17.26 12.37 -0.33
N ALA A 32 -18.39 12.39 -1.05
CA ALA A 32 -18.62 13.35 -2.14
C ALA A 32 -18.53 14.81 -1.69
N GLU A 33 -19.01 15.12 -0.48
CA GLU A 33 -18.95 16.46 0.13
C GLU A 33 -17.52 16.93 0.42
N ARG A 34 -16.59 15.98 0.58
CA ARG A 34 -15.15 16.26 0.82
C ARG A 34 -14.37 16.48 -0.48
N VAL A 35 -14.91 16.07 -1.62
CA VAL A 35 -14.27 16.23 -2.93
C VAL A 35 -14.68 17.55 -3.54
N PRO A 36 -13.73 18.40 -4.01
CA PRO A 36 -14.07 19.66 -4.65
C PRO A 36 -15.07 19.48 -5.80
N GLU A 37 -15.99 20.44 -5.95
CA GLU A 37 -16.92 20.47 -7.07
C GLU A 37 -16.14 20.41 -8.40
N HIS A 38 -16.64 19.66 -9.36
CA HIS A 38 -15.99 19.40 -10.66
C HIS A 38 -14.68 18.59 -10.63
N ALA A 39 -14.15 18.21 -9.46
CA ALA A 39 -13.01 17.33 -9.39
C ALA A 39 -13.41 15.86 -9.55
N VAL A 40 -12.60 15.09 -10.29
CA VAL A 40 -12.90 13.71 -10.63
C VAL A 40 -12.71 12.79 -9.43
N ARG A 41 -13.72 12.00 -9.10
CA ARG A 41 -13.68 10.93 -8.10
C ARG A 41 -13.89 9.57 -8.74
N VAL A 42 -13.52 8.50 -8.05
CA VAL A 42 -13.64 7.15 -8.56
C VAL A 42 -14.42 6.25 -7.59
N ASP A 43 -15.30 5.41 -8.15
CA ASP A 43 -15.89 4.24 -7.49
C ASP A 43 -15.11 3.00 -7.94
N LEU A 44 -14.33 2.42 -7.04
CA LEU A 44 -13.43 1.30 -7.28
C LEU A 44 -14.15 -0.03 -7.00
N GLY A 45 -14.39 -0.82 -8.04
CA GLY A 45 -15.27 -1.97 -7.99
C GLY A 45 -16.72 -1.52 -7.93
N CYS A 46 -17.10 -0.65 -8.87
CA CYS A 46 -18.41 0.00 -8.88
C CYS A 46 -19.58 -0.97 -9.07
N GLY A 47 -19.30 -2.19 -9.56
CA GLY A 47 -20.33 -3.18 -9.85
C GLY A 47 -21.40 -2.60 -10.78
N ALA A 48 -22.65 -2.75 -10.39
CA ALA A 48 -23.81 -2.21 -11.11
C ALA A 48 -24.05 -0.71 -10.89
N GLY A 49 -23.09 0.05 -10.31
CA GLY A 49 -23.15 1.51 -10.22
C GLY A 49 -24.01 2.08 -9.09
N ARG A 50 -24.21 1.35 -8.01
CA ARG A 50 -25.16 1.66 -6.94
C ARG A 50 -24.87 2.93 -6.17
N TYR A 51 -23.59 3.34 -6.09
CA TYR A 51 -23.13 4.53 -5.37
C TYR A 51 -22.77 5.69 -6.31
N ILE A 52 -22.78 5.48 -7.64
CA ILE A 52 -22.43 6.49 -8.63
C ILE A 52 -23.22 7.79 -8.45
N ALA A 53 -24.54 7.68 -8.26
CA ALA A 53 -25.40 8.86 -8.07
C ALA A 53 -25.12 9.59 -6.74
N ASP A 54 -24.80 8.85 -5.67
CA ASP A 54 -24.50 9.41 -4.35
C ASP A 54 -23.11 10.05 -4.30
N LEU A 55 -22.16 9.56 -5.11
CA LEU A 55 -20.83 10.13 -5.27
C LEU A 55 -20.83 11.44 -6.08
N GLY A 56 -21.89 11.72 -6.82
CA GLY A 56 -22.02 12.93 -7.65
C GLY A 56 -21.16 12.89 -8.91
N THR A 57 -21.08 14.03 -9.60
CA THR A 57 -20.35 14.16 -10.89
C THR A 57 -19.24 15.20 -10.80
N PRO A 58 -18.11 15.02 -11.52
CA PRO A 58 -17.78 13.89 -12.38
C PRO A 58 -17.30 12.66 -11.58
N VAL A 59 -17.77 11.48 -11.95
CA VAL A 59 -17.39 10.22 -11.31
C VAL A 59 -17.01 9.18 -12.35
N ILE A 60 -15.95 8.43 -12.06
CA ILE A 60 -15.52 7.27 -12.83
C ILE A 60 -15.93 6.01 -12.07
N GLY A 61 -16.70 5.12 -12.70
CA GLY A 61 -16.91 3.77 -12.21
C GLY A 61 -15.87 2.81 -12.81
N LEU A 62 -15.04 2.20 -11.97
CA LEU A 62 -14.09 1.17 -12.38
C LEU A 62 -14.56 -0.19 -11.88
N ASP A 63 -14.61 -1.18 -12.76
CA ASP A 63 -14.85 -2.58 -12.40
C ASP A 63 -14.04 -3.50 -13.31
N ALA A 64 -13.72 -4.70 -12.82
CA ALA A 64 -13.01 -5.71 -13.60
C ALA A 64 -13.94 -6.58 -14.45
N SER A 65 -15.27 -6.50 -14.23
CA SER A 65 -16.29 -7.23 -15.00
C SER A 65 -16.98 -6.33 -16.02
N GLY A 66 -16.93 -6.74 -17.29
CA GLY A 66 -17.64 -6.06 -18.38
C GLY A 66 -19.15 -6.16 -18.22
N VAL A 67 -19.67 -7.27 -17.71
CA VAL A 67 -21.09 -7.47 -17.41
C VAL A 67 -21.57 -6.49 -16.35
N MET A 68 -20.79 -6.29 -15.30
CA MET A 68 -21.13 -5.31 -14.23
C MET A 68 -21.10 -3.87 -14.78
N LEU A 69 -20.13 -3.51 -15.59
CA LEU A 69 -20.09 -2.19 -16.24
C LEU A 69 -21.25 -1.97 -17.23
N HIS A 70 -21.68 -3.00 -17.92
CA HIS A 70 -22.86 -2.92 -18.79
C HIS A 70 -24.12 -2.60 -17.96
N GLN A 71 -24.30 -3.26 -16.82
CA GLN A 71 -25.40 -2.95 -15.90
C GLN A 71 -25.27 -1.53 -15.32
N CYS A 72 -24.04 -1.14 -14.93
CA CYS A 72 -23.77 0.21 -14.44
C CYS A 72 -24.14 1.28 -15.47
N ARG A 73 -23.90 1.04 -16.76
CA ARG A 73 -24.30 1.96 -17.84
C ARG A 73 -25.81 2.16 -17.92
N ALA A 74 -26.59 1.11 -17.66
CA ALA A 74 -28.04 1.22 -17.63
C ALA A 74 -28.56 2.02 -16.43
N GLU A 75 -27.92 1.82 -15.25
CA GLU A 75 -28.33 2.48 -13.98
C GLU A 75 -27.81 3.94 -13.89
N ALA A 76 -26.63 4.22 -14.45
CA ALA A 76 -25.95 5.52 -14.38
C ALA A 76 -25.38 5.93 -15.76
N PRO A 77 -26.23 6.36 -16.72
CA PRO A 77 -25.82 6.65 -18.10
C PRO A 77 -24.74 7.74 -18.24
N ALA A 78 -24.70 8.68 -17.29
CA ALA A 78 -23.75 9.80 -17.28
C ALA A 78 -22.38 9.44 -16.70
N ALA A 79 -22.22 8.28 -16.09
CA ALA A 79 -20.94 7.87 -15.48
C ALA A 79 -19.90 7.55 -16.55
N LEU A 80 -18.65 7.91 -16.28
CA LEU A 80 -17.49 7.44 -17.04
C LEU A 80 -17.13 6.05 -16.55
N LEU A 81 -17.18 5.05 -17.44
CA LEU A 81 -16.93 3.65 -17.06
C LEU A 81 -15.62 3.16 -17.62
N VAL A 82 -14.84 2.48 -16.76
CA VAL A 82 -13.51 1.97 -17.08
C VAL A 82 -13.43 0.50 -16.69
N LEU A 83 -13.11 -0.38 -17.64
CA LEU A 83 -12.76 -1.76 -17.36
C LEU A 83 -11.33 -1.80 -16.84
N GLY A 84 -11.13 -2.25 -15.60
CA GLY A 84 -9.82 -2.24 -14.97
C GLY A 84 -9.73 -3.06 -13.70
N ASP A 85 -8.50 -3.37 -13.31
CA ASP A 85 -8.19 -4.13 -12.10
C ASP A 85 -7.74 -3.18 -10.97
N LEU A 86 -8.20 -3.45 -9.73
CA LEU A 86 -7.80 -2.72 -8.51
C LEU A 86 -6.29 -2.80 -8.22
N GLU A 87 -5.60 -3.81 -8.77
CA GLU A 87 -4.15 -4.00 -8.61
C GLU A 87 -3.32 -3.32 -9.72
N ALA A 88 -3.98 -2.70 -10.71
CA ALA A 88 -3.33 -1.98 -11.80
C ALA A 88 -4.27 -0.88 -12.34
N LEU A 89 -4.39 0.20 -11.60
CA LEU A 89 -5.33 1.28 -11.93
C LEU A 89 -4.89 2.02 -13.20
N PRO A 90 -5.75 2.16 -14.22
CA PRO A 90 -5.41 2.81 -15.48
C PRO A 90 -5.46 4.35 -15.41
N PHE A 91 -5.13 4.91 -14.24
CA PHE A 91 -5.17 6.34 -14.01
C PHE A 91 -3.78 6.96 -13.95
N GLY A 92 -3.66 8.19 -14.41
CA GLY A 92 -2.43 8.98 -14.28
C GLY A 92 -2.10 9.31 -12.83
N THR A 93 -0.85 9.68 -12.57
CA THR A 93 -0.44 10.15 -11.24
C THR A 93 -1.18 11.42 -10.88
N ALA A 94 -1.72 11.49 -9.66
CA ALA A 94 -2.46 12.64 -9.13
C ALA A 94 -3.60 13.12 -10.04
N SER A 95 -4.35 12.20 -10.65
CA SER A 95 -5.45 12.51 -11.57
C SER A 95 -6.84 12.43 -10.94
N LEU A 96 -6.95 11.91 -9.72
CA LEU A 96 -8.20 11.71 -9.00
C LEU A 96 -8.22 12.52 -7.70
N ALA A 97 -9.38 13.09 -7.37
CA ALA A 97 -9.57 13.92 -6.18
C ALA A 97 -10.32 13.23 -5.04
N GLY A 98 -10.71 11.98 -5.20
CA GLY A 98 -11.34 11.16 -4.17
C GLY A 98 -11.57 9.74 -4.64
N ALA A 99 -11.61 8.79 -3.70
CA ALA A 99 -11.86 7.39 -3.99
C ALA A 99 -12.81 6.73 -2.99
N TRP A 100 -13.79 6.06 -3.53
CA TRP A 100 -14.73 5.19 -2.84
C TRP A 100 -14.47 3.74 -3.23
N ALA A 101 -14.47 2.83 -2.29
CA ALA A 101 -14.33 1.40 -2.54
C ALA A 101 -15.17 0.60 -1.53
N ASN A 102 -16.36 0.24 -1.94
CA ASN A 102 -17.26 -0.53 -1.08
C ASN A 102 -17.23 -2.01 -1.46
N MET A 103 -16.72 -2.84 -0.56
CA MET A 103 -16.69 -4.30 -0.70
C MET A 103 -15.99 -4.77 -2.00
N SER A 104 -14.91 -4.12 -2.40
CA SER A 104 -14.15 -4.46 -3.61
C SER A 104 -12.74 -4.96 -3.31
N TYR A 105 -11.96 -4.29 -2.45
CA TYR A 105 -10.60 -4.73 -2.06
C TYR A 105 -10.59 -6.07 -1.31
N LEU A 106 -11.71 -6.52 -0.79
CA LEU A 106 -11.84 -7.87 -0.21
C LEU A 106 -11.64 -9.00 -1.22
N HIS A 107 -11.67 -8.71 -2.52
CA HIS A 107 -11.36 -9.67 -3.59
C HIS A 107 -9.88 -9.64 -4.02
N VAL A 108 -9.04 -8.93 -3.30
CA VAL A 108 -7.59 -8.90 -3.48
C VAL A 108 -6.93 -9.67 -2.33
N PRO A 109 -6.03 -10.63 -2.58
CA PRO A 109 -5.27 -11.30 -1.53
C PRO A 109 -4.54 -10.31 -0.61
N ARG A 110 -4.58 -10.55 0.71
CA ARG A 110 -4.01 -9.64 1.72
C ARG A 110 -2.57 -9.23 1.44
N VAL A 111 -1.76 -10.17 0.96
CA VAL A 111 -0.34 -9.92 0.63
C VAL A 111 -0.15 -8.99 -0.58
N ARG A 112 -1.18 -8.77 -1.39
CA ARG A 112 -1.19 -7.91 -2.58
C ARG A 112 -1.86 -6.56 -2.35
N VAL A 113 -2.73 -6.44 -1.32
CA VAL A 113 -3.43 -5.17 -0.98
C VAL A 113 -2.48 -3.99 -0.77
N PRO A 114 -1.29 -4.14 -0.13
CA PRO A 114 -0.36 -3.02 0.01
C PRO A 114 0.01 -2.37 -1.33
N MET A 115 0.29 -3.17 -2.37
CA MET A 115 0.62 -2.64 -3.70
C MET A 115 -0.60 -2.06 -4.43
N ALA A 116 -1.78 -2.65 -4.25
CA ALA A 116 -3.02 -2.12 -4.81
C ALA A 116 -3.37 -0.73 -4.21
N LEU A 117 -3.20 -0.56 -2.89
CA LEU A 117 -3.37 0.73 -2.23
C LEU A 117 -2.24 1.73 -2.55
N ALA A 118 -1.01 1.26 -2.79
CA ALA A 118 0.08 2.11 -3.28
C ALA A 118 -0.21 2.68 -4.67
N ASP A 119 -0.85 1.90 -5.55
CA ASP A 119 -1.27 2.37 -6.87
C ASP A 119 -2.46 3.35 -6.78
N LEU A 120 -3.38 3.13 -5.84
CA LEU A 120 -4.42 4.11 -5.51
C LEU A 120 -3.80 5.42 -5.00
N HIS A 121 -2.86 5.35 -4.06
CA HIS A 121 -2.15 6.53 -3.54
C HIS A 121 -1.47 7.33 -4.68
N ARG A 122 -0.83 6.65 -5.63
CA ARG A 122 -0.22 7.28 -6.81
C ARG A 122 -1.27 8.05 -7.64
N SER A 123 -2.44 7.46 -7.81
CA SER A 123 -3.50 7.99 -8.68
C SER A 123 -4.24 9.19 -8.08
N LEU A 124 -4.24 9.36 -6.77
CA LEU A 124 -4.92 10.43 -6.05
C LEU A 124 -4.07 11.71 -5.96
N THR A 125 -4.70 12.87 -5.89
CA THR A 125 -4.07 14.14 -5.49
C THR A 125 -3.76 14.15 -3.98
N VAL A 126 -2.80 14.94 -3.52
CA VAL A 126 -2.53 15.14 -2.08
C VAL A 126 -3.77 15.75 -1.42
N GLY A 127 -4.16 15.22 -0.27
CA GLY A 127 -5.38 15.62 0.47
C GLY A 127 -6.67 14.99 -0.07
N ALA A 128 -6.61 14.16 -1.13
CA ALA A 128 -7.79 13.48 -1.65
C ALA A 128 -8.37 12.51 -0.60
N PRO A 129 -9.66 12.60 -0.26
CA PRO A 129 -10.31 11.68 0.67
C PRO A 129 -10.45 10.29 0.07
N VAL A 130 -10.34 9.29 0.95
CA VAL A 130 -10.60 7.89 0.63
C VAL A 130 -11.55 7.28 1.65
N ASP A 131 -12.42 6.39 1.17
CA ASP A 131 -13.30 5.57 2.00
C ASP A 131 -13.30 4.15 1.45
N VAL A 132 -12.78 3.21 2.24
CA VAL A 132 -12.67 1.81 1.83
C VAL A 132 -13.34 0.91 2.86
N GLN A 133 -14.16 -0.01 2.37
CA GLN A 133 -14.93 -0.93 3.19
C GLN A 133 -14.67 -2.36 2.74
N VAL A 134 -14.34 -3.23 3.72
CA VAL A 134 -14.05 -4.65 3.52
C VAL A 134 -14.68 -5.48 4.63
N LEU A 135 -14.72 -6.80 4.49
CA LEU A 135 -15.22 -7.70 5.53
C LEU A 135 -14.30 -7.68 6.76
N HIS A 136 -14.90 -7.68 7.95
CA HIS A 136 -14.22 -7.86 9.23
C HIS A 136 -13.93 -9.35 9.47
N GLY A 137 -12.73 -9.68 9.94
CA GLY A 137 -12.34 -11.02 10.34
C GLY A 137 -10.94 -11.43 9.90
N ASP A 138 -10.71 -12.74 9.91
CA ASP A 138 -9.41 -13.35 9.57
C ASP A 138 -9.49 -14.33 8.39
N TYR A 139 -10.66 -14.46 7.74
CA TYR A 139 -10.84 -15.37 6.63
C TYR A 139 -10.06 -14.91 5.39
N GLU A 140 -9.46 -15.85 4.68
CA GLU A 140 -8.88 -15.64 3.35
C GLU A 140 -9.03 -16.93 2.52
N GLY A 141 -9.72 -16.86 1.37
CA GLY A 141 -9.97 -18.02 0.51
C GLY A 141 -11.16 -17.81 -0.44
N ASP A 142 -11.57 -18.90 -1.11
CA ASP A 142 -12.60 -18.94 -2.16
C ASP A 142 -13.90 -19.66 -1.73
N ALA A 143 -14.01 -20.01 -0.46
CA ALA A 143 -15.15 -20.73 0.11
C ALA A 143 -15.68 -20.01 1.37
N LEU A 144 -15.97 -18.70 1.23
CA LEU A 144 -16.55 -17.94 2.35
C LEU A 144 -17.89 -18.57 2.76
N PRO A 145 -18.08 -18.92 4.04
CA PRO A 145 -19.37 -19.35 4.54
C PRO A 145 -20.47 -18.32 4.19
N ASP A 146 -21.63 -18.78 3.80
CA ASP A 146 -22.79 -17.94 3.42
C ASP A 146 -22.59 -17.08 2.14
N ASP A 147 -21.55 -17.33 1.33
CA ASP A 147 -21.47 -16.74 -0.01
C ASP A 147 -22.56 -17.33 -0.92
N ASP A 148 -23.56 -16.49 -1.24
CA ASP A 148 -24.73 -16.87 -2.03
C ASP A 148 -24.46 -17.09 -3.53
N VAL A 149 -23.22 -16.83 -3.98
CA VAL A 149 -22.82 -17.00 -5.37
C VAL A 149 -21.80 -18.12 -5.55
N GLY A 150 -20.90 -18.28 -4.58
CA GLY A 150 -19.85 -19.30 -4.57
C GLY A 150 -18.73 -19.07 -5.58
N GLY A 151 -17.52 -19.51 -5.25
CA GLY A 151 -16.36 -19.47 -6.14
C GLY A 151 -15.68 -18.09 -6.28
N ARG A 152 -16.02 -17.14 -5.40
CA ARG A 152 -15.34 -15.86 -5.30
C ARG A 152 -14.28 -15.92 -4.19
N PHE A 153 -13.13 -15.34 -4.44
CA PHE A 153 -12.10 -15.14 -3.42
C PHE A 153 -12.48 -13.99 -2.50
N PHE A 154 -12.25 -14.16 -1.18
CA PHE A 154 -12.44 -13.13 -0.17
C PHE A 154 -11.25 -13.05 0.76
N SER A 155 -10.90 -11.83 1.17
CA SER A 155 -10.00 -11.53 2.28
C SER A 155 -10.71 -10.64 3.29
N SER A 156 -10.94 -11.15 4.50
CA SER A 156 -11.43 -10.36 5.63
C SER A 156 -10.26 -9.70 6.35
N TRP A 157 -10.51 -8.61 7.07
CA TRP A 157 -9.46 -7.83 7.71
C TRP A 157 -9.77 -7.53 9.17
N ARG A 158 -8.75 -7.59 10.01
CA ARG A 158 -8.78 -6.94 11.33
C ARG A 158 -8.49 -5.45 11.17
N PRO A 159 -9.16 -4.58 11.96
CA PRO A 159 -9.01 -3.13 11.82
C PRO A 159 -7.56 -2.63 11.92
N ASP A 160 -6.81 -3.11 12.93
CA ASP A 160 -5.42 -2.76 13.17
C ASP A 160 -4.50 -3.11 11.98
N ALA A 161 -4.71 -4.31 11.41
CA ALA A 161 -3.93 -4.77 10.25
C ALA A 161 -4.25 -3.97 8.98
N LEU A 162 -5.52 -3.62 8.76
CA LEU A 162 -5.92 -2.79 7.63
C LEU A 162 -5.40 -1.36 7.76
N CYS A 163 -5.50 -0.75 8.97
CA CYS A 163 -4.96 0.56 9.26
C CYS A 163 -3.44 0.62 9.00
N ASP A 164 -2.68 -0.39 9.42
CA ASP A 164 -1.24 -0.47 9.13
C ASP A 164 -0.94 -0.46 7.63
N VAL A 165 -1.77 -1.15 6.83
CA VAL A 165 -1.62 -1.16 5.36
C VAL A 165 -1.94 0.20 4.76
N PHE A 166 -2.98 0.89 5.23
CA PHE A 166 -3.32 2.24 4.81
C PHE A 166 -2.22 3.25 5.12
N VAL A 167 -1.72 3.24 6.36
CA VAL A 167 -0.57 4.07 6.76
C VAL A 167 0.65 3.75 5.89
N GLY A 168 0.93 2.47 5.66
CA GLY A 168 2.02 2.02 4.78
C GLY A 168 1.85 2.49 3.35
N ALA A 169 0.64 2.46 2.81
CA ALA A 169 0.33 2.96 1.47
C ALA A 169 0.35 4.49 1.36
N GLY A 170 0.57 5.22 2.48
CA GLY A 170 0.73 6.67 2.45
C GLY A 170 -0.55 7.47 2.71
N PHE A 171 -1.53 6.87 3.39
CA PHE A 171 -2.75 7.55 3.81
C PHE A 171 -2.67 7.96 5.29
N ALA A 172 -3.21 9.14 5.62
CA ALA A 172 -3.61 9.47 6.98
C ALA A 172 -4.92 8.74 7.27
N VAL A 173 -4.95 7.91 8.31
CA VAL A 173 -6.16 7.24 8.77
C VAL A 173 -6.86 8.15 9.77
N GLU A 174 -8.04 8.66 9.40
CA GLU A 174 -8.88 9.51 10.25
C GLU A 174 -9.81 8.69 11.14
N ALA A 175 -10.35 7.60 10.58
CA ALA A 175 -11.21 6.66 11.30
C ALA A 175 -11.03 5.23 10.77
N CYS A 176 -11.14 4.26 11.67
CA CYS A 176 -11.16 2.84 11.36
C CYS A 176 -12.19 2.18 12.29
N GLU A 177 -13.34 1.88 11.74
CA GLU A 177 -14.53 1.48 12.49
C GLU A 177 -14.98 0.09 12.05
N VAL A 178 -15.59 -0.66 12.98
CA VAL A 178 -16.24 -1.93 12.67
C VAL A 178 -17.73 -1.77 12.90
N GLU A 179 -18.51 -2.01 11.85
CA GLU A 179 -19.96 -1.96 11.90
C GLU A 179 -20.54 -3.08 11.02
N ASP A 180 -21.48 -3.82 11.53
CA ASP A 180 -22.18 -4.90 10.79
C ASP A 180 -21.23 -5.86 10.05
N HIS A 181 -20.18 -6.34 10.70
CA HIS A 181 -19.14 -7.20 10.10
C HIS A 181 -18.33 -6.58 8.95
N VAL A 182 -18.32 -5.25 8.86
CA VAL A 182 -17.54 -4.49 7.89
C VAL A 182 -16.50 -3.65 8.63
N VAL A 183 -15.27 -3.68 8.17
CA VAL A 183 -14.25 -2.69 8.54
C VAL A 183 -14.31 -1.57 7.53
N ARG A 184 -14.50 -0.35 8.02
CA ARG A 184 -14.47 0.88 7.23
C ARG A 184 -13.26 1.71 7.61
N VAL A 185 -12.44 2.07 6.64
CA VAL A 185 -11.31 2.99 6.81
C VAL A 185 -11.58 4.26 6.03
N ARG A 186 -11.56 5.39 6.75
CA ARG A 186 -11.60 6.74 6.16
C ARG A 186 -10.26 7.43 6.38
N GLY A 187 -9.84 8.17 5.38
CA GLY A 187 -8.58 8.91 5.46
C GLY A 187 -8.37 9.80 4.25
N GLU A 188 -7.15 10.30 4.14
CA GLU A 188 -6.73 11.13 3.02
C GLU A 188 -5.33 10.77 2.52
N ARG A 189 -5.06 11.03 1.26
CA ARG A 189 -3.74 10.82 0.65
C ARG A 189 -2.73 11.85 1.18
N LEU A 190 -1.65 11.36 1.81
CA LEU A 190 -0.53 12.18 2.27
C LEU A 190 0.50 12.43 1.14
N ARG A 191 1.25 13.53 1.25
CA ARG A 191 2.47 13.76 0.46
C ARG A 191 3.60 12.94 1.07
N THR A 192 3.66 11.67 0.70
CA THR A 192 4.65 10.70 1.20
C THR A 192 4.91 9.61 0.18
N LEU A 193 5.75 8.63 0.52
CA LEU A 193 5.95 7.41 -0.25
C LEU A 193 5.07 6.28 0.25
N ALA A 194 4.40 5.59 -0.66
CA ALA A 194 3.79 4.30 -0.38
C ALA A 194 4.86 3.22 -0.15
N ASP A 195 4.55 2.23 0.67
CA ASP A 195 5.35 1.02 0.79
C ASP A 195 5.34 0.25 -0.53
N THR A 196 6.49 -0.27 -0.93
CA THR A 196 6.61 -1.18 -2.06
C THR A 196 6.93 -2.56 -1.51
N VAL A 197 5.90 -3.31 -1.13
CA VAL A 197 6.03 -4.59 -0.42
C VAL A 197 5.04 -5.62 -0.95
N GLY A 198 5.37 -6.89 -0.86
CA GLY A 198 4.54 -7.99 -1.36
C GLY A 198 4.98 -9.33 -0.83
N PRO A 199 4.46 -10.44 -1.39
CA PRO A 199 4.85 -11.79 -0.98
C PRO A 199 6.29 -12.11 -1.37
N ASP A 200 6.86 -13.12 -0.71
CA ASP A 200 8.12 -13.78 -1.06
C ASP A 200 9.35 -12.84 -1.10
N MET A 201 9.33 -11.75 -0.32
CA MET A 201 10.48 -10.85 -0.26
C MET A 201 11.71 -11.55 0.32
N THR A 202 12.82 -11.50 -0.42
CA THR A 202 14.14 -11.91 0.09
C THR A 202 14.65 -10.91 1.12
N LEU A 203 14.50 -9.62 0.83
CA LEU A 203 14.96 -8.55 1.72
C LEU A 203 13.92 -7.42 1.78
N LEU A 204 13.57 -6.99 2.99
CA LEU A 204 12.82 -5.77 3.21
C LEU A 204 13.79 -4.66 3.61
N VAL A 205 13.96 -3.66 2.76
CA VAL A 205 14.74 -2.44 3.03
C VAL A 205 13.88 -1.43 3.75
N VAL A 206 14.34 -0.95 4.90
CA VAL A 206 13.67 0.05 5.73
C VAL A 206 14.48 1.35 5.72
N GLY A 207 13.97 2.37 5.03
CA GLY A 207 14.50 3.74 5.10
C GLY A 207 14.10 4.41 6.42
N LEU A 208 14.66 5.59 6.68
CA LEU A 208 14.30 6.36 7.88
C LEU A 208 12.94 7.04 7.71
N ASN A 209 12.83 7.90 6.70
CA ASN A 209 11.61 8.55 6.26
C ASN A 209 11.79 9.11 4.84
N PRO A 210 10.72 9.36 4.09
CA PRO A 210 10.81 10.02 2.81
C PRO A 210 11.32 11.47 2.96
N SER A 211 12.23 11.92 2.10
CA SER A 211 12.37 13.35 1.88
C SER A 211 11.20 13.87 1.04
N LEU A 212 10.90 15.17 1.10
CA LEU A 212 9.88 15.78 0.22
C LEU A 212 10.18 15.50 -1.26
N TYR A 213 11.45 15.53 -1.65
CA TYR A 213 11.89 15.18 -3.01
C TYR A 213 11.54 13.72 -3.38
N ALA A 214 11.75 12.77 -2.46
CA ALA A 214 11.44 11.37 -2.69
C ALA A 214 9.91 11.14 -2.77
N ALA A 215 9.15 11.84 -1.92
CA ALA A 215 7.68 11.80 -1.94
C ALA A 215 7.11 12.30 -3.29
N ASP A 216 7.64 13.43 -3.80
CA ASP A 216 7.21 13.99 -5.08
C ASP A 216 7.63 13.13 -6.28
N ALA A 217 8.83 12.53 -6.20
CA ALA A 217 9.35 11.64 -7.23
C ALA A 217 8.68 10.24 -7.23
N GLY A 218 7.96 9.87 -6.15
CA GLY A 218 7.38 8.54 -5.98
C GLY A 218 8.42 7.42 -5.84
N VAL A 219 9.67 7.75 -5.47
CA VAL A 219 10.79 6.80 -5.42
C VAL A 219 11.60 6.98 -4.15
N GLY A 220 11.78 5.90 -3.40
CA GLY A 220 12.65 5.87 -2.22
C GLY A 220 14.11 6.14 -2.58
N PHE A 221 14.84 6.81 -1.68
CA PHE A 221 16.26 7.16 -1.87
C PHE A 221 16.56 7.99 -3.14
N ALA A 222 15.55 8.70 -3.69
CA ALA A 222 15.64 9.39 -4.97
C ALA A 222 16.46 10.71 -4.91
N ARG A 223 16.70 11.26 -3.71
CA ARG A 223 17.41 12.55 -3.58
C ARG A 223 18.75 12.52 -4.30
N PRO A 224 19.11 13.56 -5.09
CA PRO A 224 20.43 13.66 -5.70
C PRO A 224 21.55 13.47 -4.67
N GLY A 225 22.56 12.68 -5.02
CA GLY A 225 23.66 12.33 -4.11
C GLY A 225 23.36 11.18 -3.15
N ASN A 226 22.14 10.63 -3.09
CA ASN A 226 21.87 9.39 -2.35
C ASN A 226 22.50 8.20 -3.09
N ARG A 227 23.23 7.37 -2.36
CA ARG A 227 24.02 6.26 -2.92
C ARG A 227 23.35 4.89 -2.81
N PHE A 228 22.09 4.83 -2.34
CA PHE A 228 21.39 3.54 -2.20
C PHE A 228 21.30 2.79 -3.53
N TRP A 229 20.76 3.43 -4.57
CA TRP A 229 20.58 2.76 -5.87
C TRP A 229 21.92 2.40 -6.54
N PRO A 230 22.96 3.25 -6.56
CA PRO A 230 24.29 2.84 -7.00
C PRO A 230 24.86 1.66 -6.23
N ALA A 231 24.73 1.64 -4.89
CA ALA A 231 25.21 0.53 -4.06
C ALA A 231 24.41 -0.76 -4.31
N ALA A 232 23.09 -0.67 -4.47
CA ALA A 232 22.24 -1.82 -4.76
C ALA A 232 22.55 -2.43 -6.15
N LEU A 233 22.88 -1.61 -7.15
CA LEU A 233 23.39 -2.07 -8.45
C LEU A 233 24.76 -2.76 -8.31
N ALA A 234 25.72 -2.13 -7.62
CA ALA A 234 27.06 -2.69 -7.38
C ALA A 234 26.99 -4.00 -6.57
N ALA A 235 26.03 -4.11 -5.66
CA ALA A 235 25.79 -5.34 -4.90
C ALA A 235 25.06 -6.44 -5.71
N GLY A 236 24.55 -6.15 -6.91
CA GLY A 236 23.76 -7.09 -7.72
C GLY A 236 22.35 -7.32 -7.21
N LEU A 237 21.85 -6.48 -6.30
CA LEU A 237 20.52 -6.63 -5.70
C LEU A 237 19.40 -6.12 -6.62
N VAL A 238 19.71 -5.24 -7.53
CA VAL A 238 18.75 -4.70 -8.51
C VAL A 238 19.41 -4.61 -9.89
N SER A 239 18.63 -4.69 -10.95
CA SER A 239 19.10 -4.53 -12.34
C SER A 239 18.74 -3.15 -12.93
N ARG A 240 17.86 -2.39 -12.25
CA ARG A 240 17.45 -1.04 -12.64
C ARG A 240 17.50 -0.10 -11.45
N PRO A 241 18.09 1.10 -11.59
CA PRO A 241 18.07 2.09 -10.52
C PRO A 241 16.70 2.78 -10.45
N ARG A 242 16.30 3.20 -9.27
CA ARG A 242 15.12 4.04 -9.02
C ARG A 242 13.77 3.43 -9.48
N ASP A 243 13.70 2.11 -9.52
CA ASP A 243 12.49 1.35 -9.86
C ASP A 243 12.20 0.33 -8.75
N ALA A 244 11.51 0.80 -7.70
CA ALA A 244 11.19 -0.03 -6.54
C ALA A 244 10.20 -1.17 -6.90
N VAL A 245 9.27 -0.92 -7.84
CA VAL A 245 8.32 -1.93 -8.30
C VAL A 245 9.05 -3.05 -9.06
N HIS A 246 10.02 -2.69 -9.92
CA HIS A 246 10.87 -3.67 -10.60
C HIS A 246 11.73 -4.44 -9.59
N ALA A 247 12.31 -3.76 -8.59
CA ALA A 247 13.08 -4.39 -7.53
C ALA A 247 12.25 -5.44 -6.76
N LEU A 248 11.00 -5.11 -6.41
CA LEU A 248 10.09 -6.05 -5.75
C LEU A 248 9.75 -7.24 -6.66
N ARG A 249 9.32 -6.98 -7.89
CA ARG A 249 8.82 -8.04 -8.80
C ARG A 249 9.90 -9.01 -9.25
N HIS A 250 11.08 -8.50 -9.60
CA HIS A 250 12.15 -9.28 -10.24
C HIS A 250 13.28 -9.67 -9.29
N HIS A 251 13.49 -8.93 -8.20
CA HIS A 251 14.58 -9.17 -7.26
C HIS A 251 14.10 -9.49 -5.84
N LYS A 252 12.76 -9.52 -5.61
CA LYS A 252 12.17 -9.79 -4.29
C LYS A 252 12.66 -8.82 -3.20
N LEU A 253 12.99 -7.60 -3.61
CA LEU A 253 13.45 -6.52 -2.74
C LEU A 253 12.28 -5.60 -2.42
N GLY A 254 11.75 -5.67 -1.19
CA GLY A 254 10.72 -4.76 -0.71
C GLY A 254 11.31 -3.50 -0.11
N MET A 255 10.53 -2.42 -0.11
CA MET A 255 10.94 -1.12 0.45
C MET A 255 9.83 -0.49 1.29
N THR A 256 10.19 0.02 2.46
CA THR A 256 9.36 0.84 3.34
C THR A 256 10.19 1.90 4.04
N ASP A 257 9.54 2.84 4.70
CA ASP A 257 10.18 3.80 5.61
C ASP A 257 9.69 3.58 7.04
N LEU A 258 10.59 3.76 8.00
CA LEU A 258 10.29 3.65 9.43
C LEU A 258 9.20 4.65 9.83
N VAL A 259 9.37 5.91 9.42
CA VAL A 259 8.38 6.97 9.60
C VAL A 259 7.82 7.38 8.25
N LYS A 260 6.49 7.41 8.11
CA LYS A 260 5.83 7.74 6.83
C LYS A 260 5.73 9.25 6.57
N ARG A 261 5.93 10.09 7.57
CA ARG A 261 5.92 11.56 7.40
C ARG A 261 7.14 12.03 6.61
N ALA A 262 6.88 12.60 5.43
CA ALA A 262 7.94 13.21 4.64
C ALA A 262 8.44 14.52 5.29
N THR A 263 9.76 14.74 5.28
CA THR A 263 10.39 15.93 5.88
C THR A 263 11.50 16.50 4.98
N VAL A 264 11.91 17.73 5.24
CA VAL A 264 13.10 18.32 4.61
C VAL A 264 14.36 17.64 5.15
N GLY A 265 14.39 17.35 6.45
CA GLY A 265 15.50 16.69 7.14
C GLY A 265 15.04 15.79 8.28
N ALA A 266 15.81 14.73 8.54
CA ALA A 266 15.50 13.74 9.58
C ALA A 266 15.48 14.32 11.01
N ALA A 267 16.10 15.47 11.25
CA ALA A 267 16.09 16.14 12.54
C ALA A 267 14.69 16.64 12.97
N GLU A 268 13.75 16.72 12.04
CA GLU A 268 12.35 17.07 12.33
C GLU A 268 11.56 15.93 12.99
N LEU A 269 12.12 14.71 13.00
CA LEU A 269 11.43 13.52 13.52
C LEU A 269 11.71 13.32 15.00
N SER A 270 10.70 12.97 15.75
CA SER A 270 10.78 12.68 17.17
C SER A 270 11.09 11.20 17.45
N ALA A 271 11.63 10.91 18.64
CA ALA A 271 11.83 9.54 19.11
C ALA A 271 10.51 8.76 19.24
N ALA A 272 9.39 9.44 19.46
CA ALA A 272 8.07 8.82 19.51
C ALA A 272 7.64 8.31 18.13
N GLU A 273 7.86 9.10 17.07
CA GLU A 273 7.58 8.68 15.69
C GLU A 273 8.43 7.47 15.29
N TYR A 274 9.70 7.41 15.68
CA TYR A 274 10.55 6.24 15.43
C TYR A 274 10.02 4.98 16.12
N ARG A 275 9.63 5.06 17.38
CA ARG A 275 9.07 3.91 18.12
C ARG A 275 7.74 3.44 17.53
N HIS A 276 6.85 4.39 17.20
CA HIS A 276 5.57 4.06 16.56
C HIS A 276 5.77 3.40 15.19
N GLY A 277 6.68 3.96 14.39
CA GLY A 277 7.04 3.41 13.09
C GLY A 277 7.66 2.01 13.20
N LEU A 278 8.51 1.77 14.20
CA LEU A 278 9.10 0.45 14.44
C LEU A 278 8.03 -0.60 14.72
N SER A 279 7.05 -0.29 15.57
CA SER A 279 5.93 -1.20 15.86
C SER A 279 5.12 -1.54 14.60
N ARG A 280 4.87 -0.54 13.71
CA ARG A 280 4.21 -0.76 12.42
C ARG A 280 5.05 -1.69 11.51
N VAL A 281 6.34 -1.42 11.37
CA VAL A 281 7.25 -2.22 10.54
C VAL A 281 7.35 -3.65 11.09
N GLU A 282 7.40 -3.83 12.40
CA GLU A 282 7.43 -5.15 13.03
C GLU A 282 6.16 -5.96 12.72
N ARG A 283 4.96 -5.36 12.81
CA ARG A 283 3.70 -6.02 12.41
C ARG A 283 3.68 -6.36 10.92
N MET A 284 4.20 -5.46 10.06
CA MET A 284 4.38 -5.73 8.62
C MET A 284 5.30 -6.93 8.39
N VAL A 285 6.44 -7.01 9.08
CA VAL A 285 7.39 -8.12 8.98
C VAL A 285 6.74 -9.43 9.39
N ARG A 286 5.97 -9.46 10.48
CA ARG A 286 5.23 -10.66 10.89
C ARG A 286 4.20 -11.10 9.84
N ARG A 287 3.51 -10.14 9.20
CA ARG A 287 2.47 -10.43 8.20
C ARG A 287 3.02 -10.88 6.85
N LEU A 288 4.05 -10.20 6.33
CA LEU A 288 4.59 -10.45 4.99
C LEU A 288 5.78 -11.41 4.98
N ALA A 289 6.35 -11.68 6.16
CA ALA A 289 7.38 -12.66 6.39
C ALA A 289 8.58 -12.57 5.42
N PRO A 290 9.23 -11.39 5.20
CA PRO A 290 10.44 -11.30 4.39
C PRO A 290 11.51 -12.22 4.97
N ARG A 291 12.45 -12.72 4.15
CA ARG A 291 13.51 -13.60 4.68
C ARG A 291 14.47 -12.86 5.62
N ALA A 292 14.75 -11.58 5.34
CA ALA A 292 15.51 -10.70 6.22
C ALA A 292 15.04 -9.25 6.11
N VAL A 293 15.43 -8.41 7.08
CA VAL A 293 15.16 -6.97 7.14
C VAL A 293 16.47 -6.19 7.16
N CYS A 294 16.57 -5.10 6.39
CA CYS A 294 17.73 -4.22 6.36
C CYS A 294 17.33 -2.76 6.64
N PHE A 295 17.73 -2.22 7.78
CA PHE A 295 17.60 -0.79 8.06
C PHE A 295 18.75 0.00 7.43
N VAL A 296 18.38 1.02 6.64
CA VAL A 296 19.35 1.91 5.98
C VAL A 296 19.54 3.17 6.81
N GLY A 297 20.65 3.21 7.55
CA GLY A 297 21.00 4.29 8.46
C GLY A 297 20.77 3.94 9.92
N LEU A 298 21.82 4.08 10.73
CA LEU A 298 21.82 3.74 12.15
C LEU A 298 20.94 4.65 13.01
N ALA A 299 20.67 5.88 12.55
CA ALA A 299 20.01 6.89 13.39
C ALA A 299 18.62 6.47 13.87
N GLY A 300 17.78 5.92 12.97
CA GLY A 300 16.42 5.47 13.34
C GLY A 300 16.43 4.28 14.29
N TRP A 301 17.28 3.30 14.01
CA TRP A 301 17.43 2.13 14.87
C TRP A 301 17.95 2.53 16.26
N ARG A 302 18.99 3.36 16.32
CA ARG A 302 19.55 3.85 17.59
C ARG A 302 18.59 4.69 18.40
N ALA A 303 17.72 5.44 17.74
CA ALA A 303 16.70 6.23 18.44
C ALA A 303 15.52 5.40 18.97
N ALA A 304 15.20 4.28 18.29
CA ALA A 304 14.05 3.47 18.63
C ALA A 304 14.37 2.25 19.51
N VAL A 305 15.58 1.67 19.39
CA VAL A 305 15.92 0.37 19.98
C VAL A 305 17.18 0.44 20.86
N ASP A 306 18.36 0.65 20.26
CA ASP A 306 19.64 0.60 20.99
C ASP A 306 20.56 1.73 20.51
N ARG A 307 20.85 2.67 21.42
CA ARG A 307 21.72 3.83 21.18
C ARG A 307 23.16 3.46 20.80
N ALA A 308 23.64 2.29 21.21
CA ALA A 308 24.99 1.81 20.99
C ALA A 308 25.12 0.85 19.80
N ALA A 309 24.01 0.50 19.14
CA ALA A 309 24.00 -0.49 18.07
C ALA A 309 25.09 -0.22 17.01
N PRO A 310 26.01 -1.17 16.73
CA PRO A 310 26.93 -1.08 15.62
C PRO A 310 26.24 -1.37 14.29
N PRO A 311 26.83 -0.99 13.15
CA PRO A 311 26.40 -1.56 11.87
C PRO A 311 26.65 -3.07 11.85
N GLY A 312 25.78 -3.81 11.15
CA GLY A 312 25.85 -5.27 11.06
C GLY A 312 24.55 -5.94 11.46
N GLU A 313 24.61 -7.26 11.63
CA GLU A 313 23.52 -8.07 12.16
C GLU A 313 23.15 -7.65 13.59
N GLN A 314 21.85 -7.59 13.88
CA GLN A 314 21.36 -7.22 15.21
C GLN A 314 20.78 -8.45 15.92
N PRO A 315 21.16 -8.67 17.20
CA PRO A 315 20.61 -9.76 17.98
C PRO A 315 19.09 -9.61 18.15
N GLY A 316 18.37 -10.74 18.16
CA GLY A 316 16.93 -10.76 18.35
C GLY A 316 16.08 -10.46 17.10
N GLY A 317 16.68 -9.94 16.04
CA GLY A 317 15.96 -9.70 14.79
C GLY A 317 14.79 -8.69 14.92
N LEU A 318 13.84 -8.74 13.99
CA LEU A 318 12.60 -7.97 14.00
C LEU A 318 11.43 -8.84 13.51
N GLY A 319 10.36 -8.93 14.30
CA GLY A 319 9.18 -9.70 13.92
C GLY A 319 9.45 -11.18 13.61
N GLY A 320 10.48 -11.77 14.24
CA GLY A 320 10.92 -13.15 14.02
C GLY A 320 11.79 -13.33 12.77
N ARG A 321 12.33 -12.26 12.19
CA ARG A 321 13.22 -12.30 11.02
C ARG A 321 14.61 -11.75 11.35
N PRO A 322 15.68 -12.29 10.72
CA PRO A 322 17.02 -11.73 10.82
C PRO A 322 17.05 -10.26 10.43
N LEU A 323 17.82 -9.48 11.15
CA LEU A 323 17.90 -8.03 10.98
C LEU A 323 19.33 -7.56 10.80
N TYR A 324 19.54 -6.73 9.81
CA TYR A 324 20.77 -6.01 9.53
C TYR A 324 20.55 -4.50 9.61
N VAL A 325 21.48 -3.77 10.21
CA VAL A 325 21.49 -2.30 10.21
C VAL A 325 22.76 -1.83 9.51
N MET A 326 22.61 -1.05 8.45
CA MET A 326 23.73 -0.53 7.66
C MET A 326 23.93 0.97 7.83
N PRO A 327 25.11 1.50 7.49
CA PRO A 327 25.34 2.94 7.44
C PRO A 327 24.35 3.65 6.49
N SER A 328 24.13 4.95 6.74
CA SER A 328 23.27 5.77 5.88
C SER A 328 23.88 5.92 4.47
N THR A 329 23.03 5.77 3.46
CA THR A 329 23.38 6.00 2.04
C THR A 329 23.25 7.46 1.62
N SER A 330 22.86 8.35 2.53
CA SER A 330 22.77 9.80 2.26
C SER A 330 24.11 10.35 1.84
N GLY A 331 24.11 11.29 0.88
CA GLY A 331 25.31 12.02 0.46
C GLY A 331 26.00 12.78 1.59
N ALA A 332 25.29 13.11 2.66
CA ALA A 332 25.87 13.72 3.87
C ALA A 332 26.80 12.76 4.65
N ASN A 333 26.70 11.45 4.44
CA ASN A 333 27.59 10.46 5.06
C ASN A 333 28.79 10.16 4.16
N ALA A 334 29.70 11.11 4.02
CA ALA A 334 30.88 10.98 3.14
C ALA A 334 31.94 9.97 3.62
N ARG A 335 31.83 9.46 4.87
CA ARG A 335 32.84 8.58 5.48
C ARG A 335 32.81 7.15 4.95
N VAL A 336 31.67 6.68 4.44
CA VAL A 336 31.46 5.31 3.95
C VAL A 336 31.53 5.31 2.43
N GLY A 337 32.39 4.48 1.85
CA GLY A 337 32.54 4.34 0.40
C GLY A 337 31.36 3.65 -0.28
N LEU A 338 31.26 3.76 -1.61
CA LEU A 338 30.19 3.10 -2.37
C LEU A 338 30.28 1.56 -2.26
N GLU A 339 31.49 1.01 -2.40
CA GLU A 339 31.70 -0.46 -2.32
C GLU A 339 31.39 -0.97 -0.92
N GLU A 340 31.78 -0.24 0.13
CA GLU A 340 31.43 -0.59 1.51
C GLU A 340 29.90 -0.62 1.74
N LEU A 341 29.15 0.31 1.14
CA LEU A 341 27.68 0.28 1.16
C LEU A 341 27.14 -0.94 0.42
N ALA A 342 27.76 -1.32 -0.71
CA ALA A 342 27.39 -2.52 -1.46
C ALA A 342 27.68 -3.79 -0.65
N ASP A 343 28.81 -3.84 0.07
CA ASP A 343 29.13 -4.98 0.95
C ASP A 343 28.14 -5.14 2.10
N HIS A 344 27.71 -4.04 2.71
CA HIS A 344 26.64 -4.08 3.71
C HIS A 344 25.32 -4.64 3.13
N LEU A 345 24.95 -4.28 1.91
CA LEU A 345 23.77 -4.83 1.26
C LEU A 345 23.92 -6.31 0.93
N ARG A 346 25.09 -6.76 0.45
CA ARG A 346 25.40 -8.19 0.24
C ARG A 346 25.28 -8.98 1.55
N ALA A 347 25.85 -8.44 2.64
CA ALA A 347 25.78 -9.06 3.96
C ALA A 347 24.33 -9.20 4.46
N ALA A 348 23.49 -8.19 4.24
CA ALA A 348 22.07 -8.26 4.58
C ALA A 348 21.32 -9.36 3.78
N VAL A 349 21.69 -9.59 2.51
CA VAL A 349 21.11 -10.68 1.70
C VAL A 349 21.60 -12.04 2.14
N VAL A 350 22.86 -12.15 2.57
CA VAL A 350 23.41 -13.43 3.11
C VAL A 350 22.59 -13.91 4.31
N LEU A 351 22.16 -12.99 5.21
CA LEU A 351 21.28 -13.33 6.32
C LEU A 351 19.93 -13.91 5.86
N ALA A 352 19.42 -13.50 4.70
CA ALA A 352 18.19 -14.04 4.14
C ALA A 352 18.30 -15.50 3.67
N GLY A 353 19.53 -16.00 3.45
CA GLY A 353 19.79 -17.39 3.08
C GLY A 353 20.15 -18.30 4.26
N SER A 354 20.33 -17.75 5.46
CA SER A 354 20.78 -18.48 6.65
C SER A 354 19.63 -18.87 7.60
N GLY A 355 18.38 -18.48 7.26
CA GLY A 355 17.18 -18.69 8.10
C GLY A 355 16.17 -19.67 7.52
#